data_3f16a88c509b34d2f8c7176bcf530b6f
#
_entry.id   3f16a88c509b34d2f8c7176bcf530b6f
#
_cell.length_a   1.000
_cell.length_b   1.000
_cell.length_c   1.000
_cell.angle_alpha   90.00
_cell.angle_beta   90.00
_cell.angle_gamma   90.00
#
_symmetry.space_group_name_H-M   'P 1'
#
loop_
_entity.id
_entity.type
_entity.pdbx_description
1 polymer ?
#
loop_
_entity_poly.entity_id
_entity_poly.type
_entity_poly.pdbx_seq_one_letter_code
_entity_poly.pdbx_strand_id
1 'polypeptide(L)'
;MSKNKKTQSDTKAVNAAPKQTEPPKATELRIRKAETLDKPYFAGIDILKIIAVLFVIWVHTFLYNGFYGAKIDSEDYMLPIAFRWIAYTCVPIFMTITGYLMKNKKFSGKYYLGILRVLIIYIVVSIICMKYKQENFNSEFTTWTVLKGFFHTYDLAQYGWYMNYYFAIFAMIPFLNSAFNGLKNRKERLALVVTVFVFTILARSLFIGMDPDKQFRLLPDYLAGFWPVAYYFTGAYIREYPPKRCLRNKFLYLLVLISAVVFLTQSTYNQSLENIDHNNVFMSRHFNDYGTYPVFIAAVCIFLLFFDITTTKRPVKFVLRQLGDATFCTYLLSYVFDQDFYLKKFYPKYPNNLPDGSWNFERFNHSYEGIIYVFIRAMFWALVIQNIYNLIEFLVKLAAKKLKENYADEEASEQVPEEIQA
;
A
#
# COMPACT_ATOMS: atom_id res chain seq x y z
N MET A 1 14.84 70.33 34.42
CA MET A 1 13.87 71.33 33.93
C MET A 1 12.82 70.57 33.17
N SER A 2 11.67 70.44 33.77
CA SER A 2 10.36 71.00 33.40
C SER A 2 9.71 70.26 32.23
N LYS A 3 8.47 69.78 32.22
CA LYS A 3 7.29 69.91 33.11
C LYS A 3 6.27 68.82 32.72
N ASN A 4 5.54 68.40 33.74
CA ASN A 4 4.28 67.67 33.68
C ASN A 4 3.28 68.22 32.64
N LYS A 5 2.46 67.26 32.08
CA LYS A 5 1.01 67.45 32.07
C LYS A 5 0.26 66.14 32.07
N LYS A 6 -0.52 65.92 33.11
CA LYS A 6 -1.65 64.97 33.22
C LYS A 6 -2.78 65.49 32.35
N THR A 7 -3.49 64.59 31.71
CA THR A 7 -4.94 64.75 31.50
C THR A 7 -5.63 63.39 31.61
N GLN A 8 -6.53 63.32 32.57
CA GLN A 8 -7.57 62.29 32.74
C GLN A 8 -8.62 62.44 31.64
N SER A 9 -9.17 61.36 31.14
CA SER A 9 -10.63 61.20 30.98
C SER A 9 -10.99 59.81 30.48
N ASP A 10 -11.75 59.15 31.28
CA ASP A 10 -13.06 58.55 31.06
C ASP A 10 -13.11 57.12 30.47
N THR A 11 -13.30 56.27 31.43
CA THR A 11 -14.01 54.95 31.33
C THR A 11 -15.31 55.08 30.56
N LYS A 12 -15.41 54.26 29.48
CA LYS A 12 -16.68 53.66 29.03
C LYS A 12 -16.42 52.24 28.61
N ALA A 13 -16.72 51.30 29.51
CA ALA A 13 -16.92 49.92 29.18
C ALA A 13 -18.17 49.79 28.29
N VAL A 14 -17.97 49.44 27.03
CA VAL A 14 -19.05 48.99 26.15
C VAL A 14 -19.05 47.49 26.12
N ASN A 15 -20.01 46.90 26.82
CA ASN A 15 -20.40 45.49 26.67
C ASN A 15 -20.80 45.25 25.22
N ALA A 16 -19.89 44.68 24.42
CA ALA A 16 -20.22 44.16 23.12
C ALA A 16 -20.63 42.70 23.30
N ALA A 17 -21.92 42.41 23.20
CA ALA A 17 -22.47 41.06 23.08
C ALA A 17 -21.79 40.34 21.92
N PRO A 18 -21.57 39.01 22.01
CA PRO A 18 -20.98 38.24 20.93
C PRO A 18 -21.87 38.35 19.69
N LYS A 19 -21.33 38.87 18.59
CA LYS A 19 -21.99 38.85 17.28
C LYS A 19 -22.29 37.44 16.92
N GLN A 20 -23.56 37.05 16.91
CA GLN A 20 -24.05 35.85 16.26
C GLN A 20 -23.58 35.90 14.80
N THR A 21 -22.67 35.00 14.43
CA THR A 21 -22.26 34.82 13.04
C THR A 21 -23.45 34.25 12.30
N GLU A 22 -24.10 35.06 11.46
CA GLU A 22 -25.11 34.59 10.52
C GLU A 22 -24.55 33.38 9.71
N PRO A 23 -25.38 32.33 9.49
CA PRO A 23 -24.95 31.22 8.66
C PRO A 23 -24.63 31.73 7.24
N PRO A 24 -23.59 31.24 6.61
CA PRO A 24 -23.18 31.71 5.29
C PRO A 24 -24.32 31.60 4.29
N LYS A 25 -24.60 32.68 3.57
CA LYS A 25 -25.67 32.76 2.58
C LYS A 25 -25.51 31.65 1.56
N ALA A 26 -26.60 31.09 1.08
CA ALA A 26 -26.63 29.95 0.15
C ALA A 26 -25.71 30.12 -1.08
N THR A 27 -25.44 31.38 -1.47
CA THR A 27 -24.50 31.72 -2.54
C THR A 27 -23.04 31.50 -2.16
N GLU A 28 -22.62 31.81 -0.94
CA GLU A 28 -21.25 31.56 -0.46
C GLU A 28 -20.98 30.07 -0.26
N LEU A 29 -21.99 29.33 0.18
CA LEU A 29 -21.93 27.86 0.24
C LEU A 29 -21.81 27.23 -1.16
N ARG A 30 -22.49 27.81 -2.17
CA ARG A 30 -22.37 27.36 -3.57
C ARG A 30 -21.00 27.70 -4.13
N ILE A 31 -20.45 28.88 -3.88
CA ILE A 31 -19.10 29.28 -4.32
C ILE A 31 -18.03 28.42 -3.65
N ARG A 32 -18.08 28.23 -2.33
CA ARG A 32 -17.17 27.31 -1.61
C ARG A 32 -17.26 25.86 -2.10
N LYS A 33 -18.49 25.43 -2.45
CA LYS A 33 -18.72 24.09 -3.01
C LYS A 33 -18.20 23.99 -4.46
N ALA A 34 -18.27 25.05 -5.25
CA ALA A 34 -17.67 25.12 -6.58
C ALA A 34 -16.13 25.16 -6.51
N GLU A 35 -15.54 25.98 -5.64
CA GLU A 35 -14.08 26.05 -5.44
C GLU A 35 -13.48 24.73 -4.93
N THR A 36 -14.24 23.95 -4.15
CA THR A 36 -13.79 22.61 -3.71
C THR A 36 -13.93 21.55 -4.81
N LEU A 37 -14.75 21.80 -5.82
CA LEU A 37 -14.98 20.87 -6.95
C LEU A 37 -13.88 20.94 -8.01
N ASP A 38 -13.15 22.05 -8.12
CA ASP A 38 -12.12 22.29 -9.14
C ASP A 38 -10.69 22.02 -8.64
N LYS A 39 -10.52 21.60 -7.39
CA LYS A 39 -9.19 21.21 -6.89
C LYS A 39 -8.69 19.96 -7.64
N PRO A 40 -7.46 19.99 -8.18
CA PRO A 40 -6.90 18.86 -8.90
C PRO A 40 -6.81 17.64 -7.96
N TYR A 41 -7.33 16.51 -8.43
CA TYR A 41 -7.24 15.24 -7.75
C TYR A 41 -5.94 14.53 -8.13
N PHE A 42 -5.19 14.06 -7.14
CA PHE A 42 -3.95 13.30 -7.34
C PHE A 42 -4.27 11.87 -7.80
N ALA A 43 -4.60 11.74 -9.08
CA ALA A 43 -4.94 10.47 -9.71
C ALA A 43 -3.79 9.46 -9.68
N GLY A 44 -2.54 9.95 -9.70
CA GLY A 44 -1.34 9.13 -9.75
C GLY A 44 -1.22 8.16 -8.60
N ILE A 45 -1.72 8.51 -7.41
CA ILE A 45 -1.68 7.61 -6.25
C ILE A 45 -2.63 6.41 -6.41
N ASP A 46 -3.84 6.63 -6.94
CA ASP A 46 -4.75 5.51 -7.18
C ASP A 46 -4.32 4.68 -8.39
N ILE A 47 -3.73 5.30 -9.41
CA ILE A 47 -3.06 4.58 -10.50
C ILE A 47 -1.94 3.68 -9.95
N LEU A 48 -1.09 4.19 -9.06
CA LEU A 48 -0.03 3.41 -8.42
C LEU A 48 -0.56 2.23 -7.59
N LYS A 49 -1.67 2.40 -6.87
CA LYS A 49 -2.31 1.28 -6.15
C LYS A 49 -2.80 0.20 -7.12
N ILE A 50 -3.42 0.60 -8.25
CA ILE A 50 -3.89 -0.32 -9.28
C ILE A 50 -2.71 -1.05 -9.95
N ILE A 51 -1.64 -0.34 -10.29
CA ILE A 51 -0.40 -0.94 -10.82
C ILE A 51 0.18 -1.93 -9.80
N ALA A 52 0.26 -1.54 -8.53
CA ALA A 52 0.83 -2.40 -7.50
C ALA A 52 0.04 -3.70 -7.31
N VAL A 53 -1.31 -3.66 -7.34
CA VAL A 53 -2.11 -4.89 -7.25
C VAL A 53 -2.03 -5.74 -8.52
N LEU A 54 -1.94 -5.12 -9.70
CA LEU A 54 -1.64 -5.84 -10.95
C LEU A 54 -0.29 -6.56 -10.86
N PHE A 55 0.73 -5.90 -10.31
CA PHE A 55 2.04 -6.50 -10.11
C PHE A 55 2.01 -7.62 -9.06
N VAL A 56 1.18 -7.54 -8.03
CA VAL A 56 0.96 -8.66 -7.10
C VAL A 56 0.42 -9.88 -7.85
N ILE A 57 -0.62 -9.69 -8.65
CA ILE A 57 -1.20 -10.78 -9.46
C ILE A 57 -0.13 -11.32 -10.42
N TRP A 58 0.59 -10.43 -11.09
CA TRP A 58 1.61 -10.80 -12.06
C TRP A 58 2.78 -11.58 -11.43
N VAL A 59 3.31 -11.17 -10.27
CA VAL A 59 4.39 -11.92 -9.61
C VAL A 59 3.94 -13.32 -9.19
N HIS A 60 2.66 -13.48 -8.83
CA HIS A 60 2.13 -14.80 -8.50
C HIS A 60 1.98 -15.73 -9.73
N THR A 61 1.82 -15.19 -10.94
CA THR A 61 1.80 -16.04 -12.16
C THR A 61 3.08 -16.86 -12.33
N PHE A 62 4.22 -16.33 -11.87
CA PHE A 62 5.50 -17.07 -11.92
C PHE A 62 5.53 -18.26 -10.96
N LEU A 63 4.70 -18.29 -9.91
CA LEU A 63 4.52 -19.47 -9.05
C LEU A 63 3.72 -20.56 -9.78
N TYR A 64 2.66 -20.13 -10.48
CA TYR A 64 1.71 -21.08 -11.09
C TYR A 64 2.13 -21.57 -12.48
N ASN A 65 2.88 -20.76 -13.23
CA ASN A 65 3.35 -21.19 -14.55
C ASN A 65 4.57 -22.12 -14.50
N GLY A 66 5.09 -22.43 -13.29
CA GLY A 66 6.22 -23.36 -13.12
C GLY A 66 7.60 -22.72 -13.36
N PHE A 67 7.68 -21.41 -13.54
CA PHE A 67 8.92 -20.68 -13.87
C PHE A 67 10.08 -20.94 -12.90
N TYR A 68 9.79 -21.03 -11.60
CA TYR A 68 10.84 -21.24 -10.59
C TYR A 68 11.45 -22.65 -10.61
N GLY A 69 10.83 -23.60 -11.32
CA GLY A 69 11.39 -24.92 -11.57
C GLY A 69 11.98 -25.08 -12.98
N ALA A 70 11.92 -24.01 -13.81
CA ALA A 70 12.47 -24.04 -15.15
C ALA A 70 14.00 -24.05 -15.12
N LYS A 71 14.62 -24.83 -16.00
CA LYS A 71 16.05 -24.83 -16.23
C LYS A 71 16.42 -23.61 -17.06
N ILE A 72 17.21 -22.69 -16.49
CA ILE A 72 17.66 -21.47 -17.14
C ILE A 72 18.96 -21.80 -17.91
N ASP A 73 18.85 -22.08 -19.19
CA ASP A 73 19.96 -22.51 -20.03
C ASP A 73 20.10 -21.72 -21.36
N SER A 74 19.21 -20.77 -21.59
CA SER A 74 19.26 -19.90 -22.76
C SER A 74 18.90 -18.44 -22.43
N GLU A 75 19.24 -17.51 -23.32
CA GLU A 75 18.92 -16.09 -23.21
C GLU A 75 17.42 -15.79 -23.29
N ASP A 76 16.61 -16.72 -23.79
CA ASP A 76 15.16 -16.58 -23.88
C ASP A 76 14.51 -16.33 -22.50
N TYR A 77 15.16 -16.82 -21.44
CA TYR A 77 14.71 -16.59 -20.06
C TYR A 77 14.93 -15.16 -19.54
N MET A 78 15.75 -14.35 -20.23
CA MET A 78 16.01 -12.98 -19.76
C MET A 78 14.73 -12.13 -19.72
N LEU A 79 13.84 -12.29 -20.70
CA LEU A 79 12.57 -11.55 -20.73
C LEU A 79 11.62 -11.95 -19.59
N PRO A 80 11.34 -13.23 -19.32
CA PRO A 80 10.62 -13.66 -18.12
C PRO A 80 11.22 -13.15 -16.82
N ILE A 81 12.56 -13.20 -16.67
CA ILE A 81 13.25 -12.70 -15.48
C ILE A 81 13.03 -11.19 -15.32
N ALA A 82 13.15 -10.40 -16.40
CA ALA A 82 12.91 -8.95 -16.37
C ALA A 82 11.49 -8.62 -15.94
N PHE A 83 10.48 -9.29 -16.48
CA PHE A 83 9.08 -9.10 -16.10
C PHE A 83 8.80 -9.49 -14.65
N ARG A 84 9.44 -10.58 -14.19
CA ARG A 84 9.35 -10.97 -12.78
C ARG A 84 9.89 -9.87 -11.86
N TRP A 85 11.02 -9.22 -12.21
CA TRP A 85 11.58 -8.14 -11.40
C TRP A 85 10.73 -6.87 -11.40
N ILE A 86 10.12 -6.51 -12.53
CA ILE A 86 9.15 -5.41 -12.57
C ILE A 86 7.97 -5.71 -11.64
N ALA A 87 7.37 -6.89 -11.75
CA ALA A 87 6.25 -7.30 -10.92
C ALA A 87 6.61 -7.38 -9.42
N TYR A 88 7.86 -7.73 -9.11
CA TYR A 88 8.36 -7.83 -7.74
C TYR A 88 8.40 -6.49 -6.99
N THR A 89 8.31 -5.36 -7.67
CA THR A 89 8.23 -4.04 -7.03
C THR A 89 6.88 -3.74 -6.36
N CYS A 90 5.89 -4.63 -6.48
CA CYS A 90 4.52 -4.43 -5.99
C CYS A 90 4.43 -4.00 -4.52
N VAL A 91 5.05 -4.75 -3.61
CA VAL A 91 5.01 -4.49 -2.16
C VAL A 91 5.75 -3.20 -1.78
N PRO A 92 6.98 -2.95 -2.28
CA PRO A 92 7.66 -1.67 -2.15
C PRO A 92 6.83 -0.46 -2.55
N ILE A 93 6.09 -0.53 -3.65
CA ILE A 93 5.21 0.55 -4.11
C ILE A 93 4.11 0.81 -3.06
N PHE A 94 3.45 -0.23 -2.52
CA PHE A 94 2.44 -0.06 -1.46
C PHE A 94 3.01 0.59 -0.20
N MET A 95 4.22 0.22 0.22
CA MET A 95 4.88 0.83 1.38
C MET A 95 5.22 2.31 1.14
N THR A 96 5.70 2.65 -0.07
CA THR A 96 5.99 4.04 -0.47
C THR A 96 4.70 4.88 -0.50
N ILE A 97 3.59 4.33 -1.05
CA ILE A 97 2.26 4.97 -1.02
C ILE A 97 1.82 5.22 0.43
N THR A 98 2.02 4.24 1.31
CA THR A 98 1.65 4.36 2.73
C THR A 98 2.38 5.53 3.39
N GLY A 99 3.69 5.65 3.20
CA GLY A 99 4.46 6.78 3.70
C GLY A 99 4.00 8.12 3.12
N TYR A 100 3.74 8.16 1.82
CA TYR A 100 3.25 9.36 1.13
C TYR A 100 1.90 9.84 1.66
N LEU A 101 0.95 8.93 1.93
CA LEU A 101 -0.40 9.27 2.37
C LEU A 101 -0.49 9.52 3.88
N MET A 102 0.30 8.81 4.69
CA MET A 102 0.10 8.77 6.14
C MET A 102 1.09 9.61 6.96
N LYS A 103 2.03 10.32 6.33
CA LYS A 103 3.07 11.13 7.01
C LYS A 103 2.57 12.15 8.05
N ASN A 104 1.32 12.55 7.98
CA ASN A 104 0.72 13.54 8.89
C ASN A 104 -0.18 12.92 9.97
N LYS A 105 -0.29 11.58 10.01
CA LYS A 105 -1.09 10.90 11.02
C LYS A 105 -0.41 11.01 12.38
N LYS A 106 -1.19 11.40 13.40
CA LYS A 106 -0.73 11.57 14.79
C LYS A 106 -1.29 10.46 15.66
N PHE A 107 -0.61 10.22 16.77
CA PHE A 107 -1.10 9.30 17.81
C PHE A 107 -2.47 9.77 18.32
N SER A 108 -3.48 8.91 18.20
CA SER A 108 -4.83 9.13 18.73
C SER A 108 -5.64 7.83 18.67
N GLY A 109 -6.62 7.67 19.57
CA GLY A 109 -7.55 6.52 19.50
C GLY A 109 -8.27 6.44 18.16
N LYS A 110 -8.68 7.58 17.58
CA LYS A 110 -9.30 7.65 16.26
C LYS A 110 -8.39 7.12 15.14
N TYR A 111 -7.07 7.33 15.26
CA TYR A 111 -6.11 6.78 14.30
C TYR A 111 -6.13 5.24 14.35
N TYR A 112 -6.00 4.66 15.54
CA TYR A 112 -5.95 3.20 15.69
C TYR A 112 -7.28 2.52 15.34
N LEU A 113 -8.42 3.17 15.62
CA LEU A 113 -9.72 2.68 15.14
C LEU A 113 -9.81 2.63 13.61
N GLY A 114 -9.01 3.39 12.89
CA GLY A 114 -8.93 3.34 11.43
C GLY A 114 -8.47 1.99 10.87
N ILE A 115 -7.82 1.12 11.67
CA ILE A 115 -7.42 -0.23 11.26
C ILE A 115 -8.61 -1.18 11.11
N LEU A 116 -9.74 -0.89 11.78
CA LEU A 116 -10.91 -1.78 11.81
C LEU A 116 -11.43 -2.10 10.41
N ARG A 117 -11.42 -1.11 9.50
CA ARG A 117 -11.82 -1.35 8.11
C ARG A 117 -10.94 -2.41 7.44
N VAL A 118 -9.63 -2.28 7.59
CA VAL A 118 -8.66 -3.22 7.01
C VAL A 118 -8.83 -4.60 7.65
N LEU A 119 -8.99 -4.65 8.97
CA LEU A 119 -9.18 -5.88 9.72
C LEU A 119 -10.47 -6.60 9.32
N ILE A 120 -11.60 -5.90 9.19
CA ILE A 120 -12.87 -6.48 8.77
C ILE A 120 -12.78 -7.06 7.36
N ILE A 121 -12.21 -6.32 6.41
CA ILE A 121 -12.01 -6.82 5.04
C ILE A 121 -11.09 -8.05 5.05
N TYR A 122 -10.00 -8.01 5.81
CA TYR A 122 -9.09 -9.15 5.97
C TYR A 122 -9.80 -10.39 6.51
N ILE A 123 -10.65 -10.25 7.55
CA ILE A 123 -11.43 -11.35 8.13
C ILE A 123 -12.39 -11.92 7.09
N VAL A 124 -13.17 -11.05 6.42
CA VAL A 124 -14.15 -11.47 5.41
C VAL A 124 -13.47 -12.26 4.28
N VAL A 125 -12.37 -11.73 3.74
CA VAL A 125 -11.66 -12.42 2.66
C VAL A 125 -10.99 -13.70 3.15
N SER A 126 -10.45 -13.73 4.37
CA SER A 126 -9.90 -14.96 4.97
C SER A 126 -10.95 -16.06 5.09
N ILE A 127 -12.19 -15.73 5.46
CA ILE A 127 -13.30 -16.69 5.50
C ILE A 127 -13.65 -17.19 4.10
N ILE A 128 -13.64 -16.31 3.08
CA ILE A 128 -13.87 -16.69 1.68
C ILE A 128 -12.78 -17.67 1.20
N CYS A 129 -11.51 -17.33 1.46
CA CYS A 129 -10.37 -18.20 1.11
C CYS A 129 -10.45 -19.56 1.83
N MET A 130 -10.83 -19.56 3.11
CA MET A 130 -11.01 -20.77 3.90
C MET A 130 -12.09 -21.68 3.28
N LYS A 131 -13.26 -21.14 2.99
CA LYS A 131 -14.34 -21.88 2.33
C LYS A 131 -13.91 -22.43 0.98
N TYR A 132 -13.23 -21.63 0.18
CA TYR A 132 -12.68 -22.07 -1.10
C TYR A 132 -11.71 -23.26 -0.94
N LYS A 133 -10.82 -23.21 0.08
CA LYS A 133 -9.90 -24.33 0.38
C LYS A 133 -10.65 -25.59 0.83
N GLN A 134 -11.70 -25.45 1.63
CA GLN A 134 -12.53 -26.58 2.06
C GLN A 134 -13.21 -27.26 0.87
N GLU A 135 -13.78 -26.47 -0.05
CA GLU A 135 -14.54 -27.00 -1.19
C GLU A 135 -13.66 -27.59 -2.29
N ASN A 136 -12.46 -27.05 -2.51
CA ASN A 136 -11.61 -27.44 -3.66
C ASN A 136 -10.39 -28.29 -3.27
N PHE A 137 -9.96 -28.28 -2.01
CA PHE A 137 -8.75 -28.98 -1.56
C PHE A 137 -8.99 -29.92 -0.37
N ASN A 138 -10.26 -30.15 0.02
CA ASN A 138 -10.65 -30.96 1.19
C ASN A 138 -9.91 -30.55 2.47
N SER A 139 -9.59 -29.25 2.60
CA SER A 139 -8.88 -28.73 3.77
C SER A 139 -9.81 -28.72 4.98
N GLU A 140 -9.41 -29.33 6.08
CA GLU A 140 -10.16 -29.30 7.34
C GLU A 140 -9.70 -28.14 8.23
N PHE A 141 -10.66 -27.39 8.77
CA PHE A 141 -10.42 -26.28 9.68
C PHE A 141 -11.18 -26.48 10.98
N THR A 142 -10.45 -26.71 12.07
CA THR A 142 -11.00 -26.68 13.42
C THR A 142 -11.10 -25.24 13.91
N THR A 143 -11.91 -24.98 14.96
CA THR A 143 -11.99 -23.64 15.57
C THR A 143 -10.62 -23.10 15.95
N TRP A 144 -9.73 -23.95 16.46
CA TRP A 144 -8.36 -23.57 16.82
C TRP A 144 -7.50 -23.18 15.60
N THR A 145 -7.57 -23.97 14.51
CA THR A 145 -6.83 -23.66 13.29
C THR A 145 -7.33 -22.39 12.63
N VAL A 146 -8.63 -22.09 12.72
CA VAL A 146 -9.18 -20.81 12.24
C VAL A 146 -8.67 -19.64 13.08
N LEU A 147 -8.76 -19.72 14.41
CA LEU A 147 -8.26 -18.67 15.29
C LEU A 147 -6.76 -18.43 15.06
N LYS A 148 -5.96 -19.50 15.05
CA LYS A 148 -4.53 -19.43 14.75
C LYS A 148 -4.25 -18.84 13.38
N GLY A 149 -5.03 -19.20 12.38
CA GLY A 149 -4.86 -18.78 10.99
C GLY A 149 -5.07 -17.27 10.76
N PHE A 150 -5.85 -16.59 11.61
CA PHE A 150 -5.93 -15.13 11.56
C PHE A 150 -4.64 -14.45 12.03
N PHE A 151 -3.89 -15.07 12.91
CA PHE A 151 -2.59 -14.58 13.36
C PHE A 151 -1.44 -15.09 12.48
N HIS A 152 -1.60 -16.29 11.93
CA HIS A 152 -0.67 -16.91 11.01
C HIS A 152 -1.19 -16.74 9.57
N THR A 153 -0.89 -15.61 8.98
CA THR A 153 -1.53 -15.04 7.78
C THR A 153 -1.48 -15.89 6.50
N TYR A 154 -0.77 -17.02 6.51
CA TYR A 154 -0.74 -17.95 5.37
C TYR A 154 -1.82 -19.04 5.43
N ASP A 155 -2.33 -19.36 6.61
CA ASP A 155 -3.19 -20.53 6.78
C ASP A 155 -4.57 -20.30 6.15
N LEU A 156 -5.15 -19.13 6.33
CA LEU A 156 -6.47 -18.78 5.78
C LEU A 156 -6.33 -18.03 4.45
N ALA A 157 -5.80 -16.82 4.45
CA ALA A 157 -5.53 -16.03 3.27
C ALA A 157 -4.10 -16.27 2.79
N GLN A 158 -3.91 -17.10 1.78
CA GLN A 158 -2.58 -17.54 1.32
C GLN A 158 -1.63 -16.39 0.99
N TYR A 159 -2.13 -15.27 0.49
CA TYR A 159 -1.32 -14.09 0.18
C TYR A 159 -1.23 -13.09 1.35
N GLY A 160 -1.76 -13.47 2.52
CA GLY A 160 -1.88 -12.59 3.67
C GLY A 160 -0.57 -12.18 4.37
N TRP A 161 0.60 -12.74 3.98
CA TRP A 161 1.89 -12.48 4.64
C TRP A 161 2.23 -10.97 4.75
N TYR A 162 1.85 -10.17 3.76
CA TYR A 162 2.05 -8.73 3.78
C TYR A 162 1.28 -8.04 4.92
N MET A 163 0.19 -8.64 5.40
CA MET A 163 -0.60 -8.08 6.50
C MET A 163 0.20 -7.96 7.79
N ASN A 164 1.14 -8.88 8.05
CA ASN A 164 2.04 -8.81 9.22
C ASN A 164 2.87 -7.52 9.18
N TYR A 165 3.48 -7.22 8.03
CA TYR A 165 4.22 -5.98 7.85
C TYR A 165 3.32 -4.74 7.93
N TYR A 166 2.13 -4.81 7.31
CA TYR A 166 1.20 -3.68 7.30
C TYR A 166 0.72 -3.34 8.71
N PHE A 167 0.32 -4.32 9.52
CA PHE A 167 -0.12 -4.10 10.90
C PHE A 167 1.00 -3.52 11.76
N ALA A 168 2.21 -4.06 11.65
CA ALA A 168 3.37 -3.56 12.37
C ALA A 168 3.69 -2.10 12.00
N ILE A 169 3.78 -1.80 10.71
CA ILE A 169 4.02 -0.44 10.23
C ILE A 169 2.88 0.49 10.62
N PHE A 170 1.61 0.07 10.47
CA PHE A 170 0.46 0.88 10.87
C PHE A 170 0.54 1.26 12.36
N ALA A 171 0.85 0.32 13.24
CA ALA A 171 1.03 0.60 14.66
C ALA A 171 2.15 1.62 14.93
N MET A 172 3.23 1.57 14.15
CA MET A 172 4.40 2.44 14.30
C MET A 172 4.25 3.82 13.63
N ILE A 173 3.35 4.01 12.68
CA ILE A 173 3.23 5.25 11.88
C ILE A 173 3.19 6.53 12.72
N PRO A 174 2.43 6.68 13.82
CA PRO A 174 2.43 7.90 14.60
C PRO A 174 3.81 8.25 15.17
N PHE A 175 4.59 7.24 15.57
CA PHE A 175 5.94 7.39 16.12
C PHE A 175 6.95 7.70 15.02
N LEU A 176 6.87 7.01 13.87
CA LEU A 176 7.69 7.31 12.69
C LEU A 176 7.44 8.75 12.21
N ASN A 177 6.19 9.19 12.22
CA ASN A 177 5.84 10.56 11.88
C ASN A 177 6.37 11.57 12.90
N SER A 178 6.36 11.24 14.19
CA SER A 178 6.94 12.09 15.23
C SER A 178 8.44 12.26 15.03
N ALA A 179 9.15 11.16 14.70
CA ALA A 179 10.57 11.21 14.37
C ALA A 179 10.84 12.07 13.12
N PHE A 180 10.10 11.84 12.03
CA PHE A 180 10.28 12.57 10.77
C PHE A 180 9.92 14.05 10.86
N ASN A 181 8.74 14.36 11.47
CA ASN A 181 8.23 15.73 11.53
C ASN A 181 8.90 16.56 12.64
N GLY A 182 9.48 15.94 13.67
CA GLY A 182 10.27 16.58 14.71
C GLY A 182 11.60 17.17 14.20
N LEU A 183 12.10 16.70 13.06
CA LEU A 183 13.30 17.23 12.43
C LEU A 183 13.03 18.61 11.81
N LYS A 184 13.98 19.54 12.00
CA LYS A 184 13.76 20.99 11.76
C LYS A 184 13.74 21.34 10.27
N ASN A 185 14.58 20.68 9.45
CA ASN A 185 14.80 21.12 8.08
C ASN A 185 14.92 19.94 7.09
N ARG A 186 14.99 20.29 5.80
CA ARG A 186 15.09 19.32 4.70
C ARG A 186 16.32 18.42 4.80
N LYS A 187 17.47 18.97 5.25
CA LYS A 187 18.74 18.21 5.31
C LYS A 187 18.66 17.13 6.40
N GLU A 188 18.12 17.47 7.58
CA GLU A 188 17.94 16.52 8.68
C GLU A 188 16.98 15.38 8.29
N ARG A 189 15.86 15.71 7.63
CA ARG A 189 14.91 14.69 7.14
C ARG A 189 15.51 13.82 6.05
N LEU A 190 16.33 14.39 5.16
CA LEU A 190 17.07 13.60 4.17
C LEU A 190 18.09 12.68 4.86
N ALA A 191 18.81 13.19 5.87
CA ALA A 191 19.76 12.39 6.64
C ALA A 191 19.06 11.20 7.30
N LEU A 192 17.87 11.37 7.89
CA LEU A 192 17.06 10.26 8.42
C LEU A 192 16.75 9.21 7.34
N VAL A 193 16.26 9.65 6.17
CA VAL A 193 15.94 8.73 5.06
C VAL A 193 17.19 7.97 4.62
N VAL A 194 18.31 8.65 4.44
CA VAL A 194 19.58 8.03 4.03
C VAL A 194 20.10 7.07 5.11
N THR A 195 20.04 7.44 6.38
CA THR A 195 20.46 6.57 7.49
C THR A 195 19.65 5.28 7.50
N VAL A 196 18.32 5.39 7.44
CA VAL A 196 17.45 4.21 7.41
C VAL A 196 17.72 3.37 6.14
N PHE A 197 17.89 3.99 4.99
CA PHE A 197 18.26 3.30 3.74
C PHE A 197 19.58 2.52 3.90
N VAL A 198 20.62 3.15 4.45
CA VAL A 198 21.93 2.50 4.63
C VAL A 198 21.84 1.27 5.52
N PHE A 199 21.15 1.36 6.66
CA PHE A 199 21.11 0.25 7.61
C PHE A 199 20.08 -0.83 7.31
N THR A 200 19.04 -0.55 6.52
CA THR A 200 17.98 -1.53 6.22
C THR A 200 18.03 -2.09 4.80
N ILE A 201 18.51 -1.31 3.84
CA ILE A 201 18.51 -1.66 2.41
C ILE A 201 19.94 -1.94 1.93
N LEU A 202 20.85 -0.97 2.12
CA LEU A 202 22.20 -1.07 1.58
C LEU A 202 23.02 -2.12 2.28
N ALA A 203 23.00 -2.16 3.63
CA ALA A 203 23.74 -3.16 4.41
C ALA A 203 23.38 -4.57 3.98
N ARG A 204 22.06 -4.89 3.89
CA ARG A 204 21.61 -6.20 3.41
C ARG A 204 22.11 -6.50 2.00
N SER A 205 22.00 -5.55 1.09
CA SER A 205 22.39 -5.74 -0.31
C SER A 205 23.89 -5.99 -0.52
N LEU A 206 24.72 -5.45 0.37
CA LEU A 206 26.17 -5.65 0.32
C LEU A 206 26.59 -7.02 0.83
N PHE A 207 25.80 -7.62 1.72
CA PHE A 207 26.19 -8.86 2.40
C PHE A 207 25.51 -10.11 1.85
N ILE A 208 24.48 -9.95 1.01
CA ILE A 208 23.81 -11.08 0.37
C ILE A 208 24.82 -11.91 -0.46
N GLY A 209 24.95 -13.18 -0.12
CA GLY A 209 25.86 -14.10 -0.80
C GLY A 209 27.33 -13.98 -0.42
N MET A 210 27.69 -13.06 0.49
CA MET A 210 29.05 -13.01 1.05
C MET A 210 29.21 -14.03 2.18
N ASP A 211 30.40 -14.62 2.25
CA ASP A 211 30.83 -15.40 3.39
C ASP A 211 30.68 -14.56 4.68
N PRO A 212 30.04 -15.07 5.75
CA PRO A 212 29.89 -14.35 6.99
C PRO A 212 31.18 -13.78 7.56
N ASP A 213 32.31 -14.47 7.34
CA ASP A 213 33.63 -14.03 7.81
C ASP A 213 34.22 -12.87 7.00
N LYS A 214 33.68 -12.59 5.81
CA LYS A 214 34.09 -11.50 4.91
C LYS A 214 33.20 -10.28 4.97
N GLN A 215 32.12 -10.32 5.76
CA GLN A 215 31.17 -9.21 5.87
C GLN A 215 31.77 -8.02 6.64
N PHE A 216 31.43 -6.81 6.17
CA PHE A 216 31.81 -5.58 6.87
C PHE A 216 30.98 -5.42 8.15
N ARG A 217 31.48 -5.86 9.29
CA ARG A 217 30.79 -5.80 10.59
C ARG A 217 30.43 -4.40 11.07
N LEU A 218 30.99 -3.35 10.44
CA LEU A 218 30.64 -1.95 10.72
C LEU A 218 29.21 -1.60 10.30
N LEU A 219 28.65 -2.29 9.29
CA LEU A 219 27.27 -2.13 8.83
C LEU A 219 26.50 -3.41 9.12
N PRO A 220 25.86 -3.51 10.31
CA PRO A 220 25.13 -4.70 10.70
C PRO A 220 23.90 -4.90 9.81
N ASP A 221 23.60 -6.14 9.44
CA ASP A 221 22.44 -6.50 8.61
C ASP A 221 21.18 -6.88 9.42
N TYR A 222 21.29 -6.96 10.76
CA TYR A 222 20.16 -7.33 11.62
C TYR A 222 18.99 -6.35 11.57
N LEU A 223 19.20 -5.10 11.08
CA LEU A 223 18.14 -4.14 10.82
C LEU A 223 17.44 -4.36 9.47
N ALA A 224 17.86 -5.33 8.69
CA ALA A 224 17.30 -5.60 7.35
C ALA A 224 15.78 -5.86 7.39
N GLY A 225 15.25 -6.47 8.45
CA GLY A 225 13.81 -6.66 8.64
C GLY A 225 12.99 -5.36 8.68
N PHE A 226 13.63 -4.22 8.94
CA PHE A 226 13.00 -2.90 8.92
C PHE A 226 12.97 -2.24 7.53
N TRP A 227 13.26 -2.95 6.46
CA TRP A 227 13.21 -2.44 5.09
C TRP A 227 11.90 -1.67 4.75
N PRO A 228 10.68 -2.02 5.28
CA PRO A 228 9.47 -1.27 4.98
C PRO A 228 9.52 0.19 5.46
N VAL A 229 10.29 0.46 6.55
CA VAL A 229 10.46 1.82 7.10
C VAL A 229 11.25 2.71 6.13
N ALA A 230 12.20 2.16 5.35
CA ALA A 230 12.92 2.90 4.34
C ALA A 230 11.97 3.41 3.23
N TYR A 231 11.09 2.54 2.73
CA TYR A 231 10.06 2.93 1.76
C TYR A 231 9.06 3.93 2.34
N TYR A 232 8.66 3.71 3.60
CA TYR A 232 7.78 4.63 4.30
C TYR A 232 8.36 6.04 4.38
N PHE A 233 9.58 6.20 4.88
CA PHE A 233 10.22 7.53 4.97
C PHE A 233 10.53 8.12 3.60
N THR A 234 10.84 7.31 2.59
CA THR A 234 10.99 7.78 1.20
C THR A 234 9.67 8.37 0.68
N GLY A 235 8.56 7.68 0.86
CA GLY A 235 7.22 8.21 0.51
C GLY A 235 6.87 9.49 1.27
N ALA A 236 7.13 9.54 2.58
CA ALA A 236 6.93 10.71 3.41
C ALA A 236 7.80 11.89 2.96
N TYR A 237 9.06 11.63 2.60
CA TYR A 237 9.99 12.64 2.09
C TYR A 237 9.55 13.21 0.73
N ILE A 238 9.14 12.35 -0.21
CA ILE A 238 8.61 12.79 -1.52
C ILE A 238 7.35 13.64 -1.34
N ARG A 239 6.50 13.31 -0.37
CA ARG A 239 5.30 14.10 -0.05
C ARG A 239 5.63 15.50 0.45
N GLU A 240 6.64 15.62 1.30
CA GLU A 240 7.07 16.90 1.89
C GLU A 240 7.90 17.71 0.91
N TYR A 241 8.80 17.06 0.19
CA TYR A 241 9.76 17.67 -0.71
C TYR A 241 9.70 17.03 -2.11
N PRO A 242 8.59 17.26 -2.83
CA PRO A 242 8.48 16.70 -4.18
C PRO A 242 9.65 17.18 -5.06
N PRO A 243 10.14 16.35 -5.98
CA PRO A 243 11.23 16.72 -6.88
C PRO A 243 10.96 18.04 -7.57
N LYS A 244 11.97 18.93 -7.63
CA LYS A 244 11.88 20.20 -8.35
C LYS A 244 11.56 19.94 -9.82
N ARG A 245 10.96 20.91 -10.52
CA ARG A 245 10.52 20.78 -11.92
C ARG A 245 11.63 20.30 -12.87
N CYS A 246 12.87 20.76 -12.65
CA CYS A 246 14.05 20.32 -13.42
C CYS A 246 14.44 18.84 -13.18
N LEU A 247 14.10 18.26 -12.01
CA LEU A 247 14.34 16.87 -11.66
C LEU A 247 13.13 15.97 -11.93
N ARG A 248 11.98 16.50 -12.36
CA ARG A 248 10.78 15.74 -12.77
C ARG A 248 10.91 15.20 -14.19
N ASN A 249 12.09 14.74 -14.55
CA ASN A 249 12.31 14.14 -15.85
C ASN A 249 11.88 12.67 -15.83
N LYS A 250 10.68 12.39 -16.33
CA LYS A 250 10.12 11.02 -16.38
C LYS A 250 10.98 10.08 -17.25
N PHE A 251 11.64 10.63 -18.26
CA PHE A 251 12.58 9.85 -19.08
C PHE A 251 13.78 9.37 -18.26
N LEU A 252 14.33 10.22 -17.39
CA LEU A 252 15.40 9.82 -16.48
C LEU A 252 14.96 8.73 -15.50
N TYR A 253 13.76 8.86 -14.92
CA TYR A 253 13.23 7.81 -14.05
C TYR A 253 13.01 6.49 -14.78
N LEU A 254 12.54 6.55 -16.03
CA LEU A 254 12.38 5.37 -16.87
C LEU A 254 13.75 4.74 -17.19
N LEU A 255 14.75 5.54 -17.55
CA LEU A 255 16.10 5.05 -17.82
C LEU A 255 16.71 4.35 -16.59
N VAL A 256 16.63 4.97 -15.41
CA VAL A 256 17.11 4.38 -14.16
C VAL A 256 16.34 3.09 -13.81
N LEU A 257 15.02 3.07 -14.03
CA LEU A 257 14.20 1.86 -13.86
C LEU A 257 14.70 0.72 -14.77
N ILE A 258 14.86 1.01 -16.06
CA ILE A 258 15.34 0.02 -17.04
C ILE A 258 16.74 -0.48 -16.62
N SER A 259 17.66 0.41 -16.24
CA SER A 259 19.00 0.03 -15.78
C SER A 259 18.96 -0.88 -14.55
N ALA A 260 18.08 -0.59 -13.58
CA ALA A 260 17.90 -1.43 -12.39
C ALA A 260 17.33 -2.83 -12.74
N VAL A 261 16.34 -2.87 -13.64
CA VAL A 261 15.74 -4.13 -14.11
C VAL A 261 16.76 -4.95 -14.91
N VAL A 262 17.50 -4.33 -15.80
CA VAL A 262 18.57 -5.01 -16.58
C VAL A 262 19.63 -5.58 -15.63
N PHE A 263 20.08 -4.80 -14.65
CA PHE A 263 21.04 -5.27 -13.64
C PHE A 263 20.50 -6.49 -12.87
N LEU A 264 19.25 -6.43 -12.38
CA LEU A 264 18.61 -7.53 -11.67
C LEU A 264 18.45 -8.77 -12.56
N THR A 265 18.09 -8.56 -13.83
CA THR A 265 17.92 -9.64 -14.82
C THR A 265 19.24 -10.32 -15.09
N GLN A 266 20.28 -9.58 -15.40
CA GLN A 266 21.60 -10.12 -15.69
C GLN A 266 22.19 -10.86 -14.48
N SER A 267 22.06 -10.27 -13.29
CA SER A 267 22.51 -10.90 -12.05
C SER A 267 21.80 -12.22 -11.79
N THR A 268 20.47 -12.27 -11.97
CA THR A 268 19.67 -13.49 -11.77
C THR A 268 20.00 -14.55 -12.82
N TYR A 269 20.14 -14.15 -14.08
CA TYR A 269 20.50 -15.04 -15.18
C TYR A 269 21.86 -15.72 -14.94
N ASN A 270 22.88 -14.93 -14.62
CA ASN A 270 24.23 -15.44 -14.34
C ASN A 270 24.23 -16.41 -13.16
N GLN A 271 23.55 -16.04 -12.05
CA GLN A 271 23.44 -16.91 -10.87
C GLN A 271 22.71 -18.21 -11.15
N SER A 272 21.71 -18.19 -12.05
CA SER A 272 20.98 -19.41 -12.47
C SER A 272 21.87 -20.30 -13.32
N LEU A 273 22.68 -19.74 -14.22
CA LEU A 273 23.66 -20.49 -15.01
C LEU A 273 24.75 -21.13 -14.15
N GLU A 274 25.20 -20.44 -13.10
CA GLU A 274 26.20 -20.94 -12.14
C GLU A 274 25.65 -22.01 -11.18
N ASN A 275 24.32 -22.17 -11.13
CA ASN A 275 23.66 -23.12 -10.21
C ASN A 275 23.60 -24.55 -10.76
N ILE A 276 24.76 -25.06 -11.20
CA ILE A 276 24.88 -26.38 -11.86
C ILE A 276 24.41 -27.51 -10.95
N ASP A 277 24.75 -27.46 -9.65
CA ASP A 277 24.40 -28.49 -8.65
C ASP A 277 22.87 -28.63 -8.46
N HIS A 278 22.11 -27.63 -8.83
CA HIS A 278 20.64 -27.61 -8.78
C HIS A 278 20.01 -27.52 -10.17
N ASN A 279 20.66 -28.08 -11.19
CA ASN A 279 20.16 -28.21 -12.56
C ASN A 279 19.81 -26.83 -13.19
N ASN A 280 20.57 -25.80 -12.88
CA ASN A 280 20.43 -24.43 -13.39
C ASN A 280 19.02 -23.81 -13.20
N VAL A 281 18.25 -24.27 -12.22
CA VAL A 281 16.94 -23.68 -11.94
C VAL A 281 17.07 -22.21 -11.50
N PHE A 282 15.99 -21.46 -11.67
CA PHE A 282 15.94 -20.06 -11.32
C PHE A 282 16.57 -19.75 -9.95
N MET A 283 17.59 -18.92 -9.95
CA MET A 283 18.33 -18.51 -8.76
C MET A 283 18.41 -17.00 -8.66
N SER A 284 17.86 -16.44 -7.60
CA SER A 284 17.89 -14.98 -7.37
C SER A 284 18.42 -14.62 -5.99
N ARG A 285 19.35 -15.44 -5.46
CA ARG A 285 19.87 -15.35 -4.08
C ARG A 285 20.26 -13.94 -3.66
N HIS A 286 21.03 -13.24 -4.52
CA HIS A 286 21.63 -11.94 -4.16
C HIS A 286 20.63 -10.80 -3.99
N PHE A 287 19.49 -10.82 -4.68
CA PHE A 287 18.58 -9.66 -4.68
C PHE A 287 17.11 -10.04 -4.48
N ASN A 288 16.80 -11.30 -4.19
CA ASN A 288 15.43 -11.77 -4.00
C ASN A 288 14.85 -11.35 -2.63
N ASP A 289 14.94 -10.06 -2.34
CA ASP A 289 14.36 -9.45 -1.16
C ASP A 289 13.90 -8.03 -1.49
N TYR A 290 12.77 -7.64 -0.93
CA TYR A 290 12.24 -6.28 -1.07
C TYR A 290 13.16 -5.21 -0.44
N GLY A 291 14.01 -5.61 0.49
CA GLY A 291 14.98 -4.78 1.18
C GLY A 291 16.33 -4.66 0.45
N THR A 292 16.38 -4.80 -0.87
CA THR A 292 17.62 -4.64 -1.64
C THR A 292 17.64 -3.35 -2.46
N TYR A 293 18.84 -2.77 -2.66
CA TYR A 293 18.94 -1.45 -3.31
C TYR A 293 18.43 -1.42 -4.77
N PRO A 294 18.59 -2.46 -5.61
CA PRO A 294 18.09 -2.37 -6.97
C PRO A 294 16.57 -2.42 -7.03
N VAL A 295 15.94 -3.25 -6.17
CA VAL A 295 14.48 -3.31 -6.03
C VAL A 295 13.95 -1.98 -5.46
N PHE A 296 14.65 -1.39 -4.49
CA PHE A 296 14.32 -0.07 -3.95
C PHE A 296 14.34 0.99 -5.04
N ILE A 297 15.41 1.07 -5.84
CA ILE A 297 15.54 2.03 -6.96
C ILE A 297 14.40 1.83 -7.96
N ALA A 298 14.14 0.59 -8.39
CA ALA A 298 13.08 0.30 -9.35
C ALA A 298 11.70 0.74 -8.84
N ALA A 299 11.34 0.40 -7.59
CA ALA A 299 10.08 0.77 -7.00
C ALA A 299 9.90 2.29 -6.83
N VAL A 300 10.95 2.99 -6.38
CA VAL A 300 10.92 4.44 -6.23
C VAL A 300 10.81 5.13 -7.60
N CYS A 301 11.50 4.62 -8.64
CA CYS A 301 11.36 5.14 -10.00
C CYS A 301 9.94 4.97 -10.53
N ILE A 302 9.30 3.80 -10.34
CA ILE A 302 7.89 3.59 -10.71
C ILE A 302 7.00 4.58 -9.95
N PHE A 303 7.22 4.76 -8.64
CA PHE A 303 6.46 5.74 -7.86
C PHE A 303 6.59 7.15 -8.44
N LEU A 304 7.81 7.59 -8.79
CA LEU A 304 8.10 8.92 -9.33
C LEU A 304 7.55 9.15 -10.74
N LEU A 305 7.34 8.09 -11.52
CA LEU A 305 6.70 8.18 -12.84
C LEU A 305 5.24 8.60 -12.77
N PHE A 306 4.52 8.24 -11.70
CA PHE A 306 3.07 8.37 -11.63
C PHE A 306 2.57 9.32 -10.54
N PHE A 307 3.28 9.53 -9.42
CA PHE A 307 2.78 10.18 -8.19
C PHE A 307 2.18 11.58 -8.41
N ASP A 308 2.64 12.33 -9.41
CA ASP A 308 2.25 13.70 -9.71
C ASP A 308 1.15 13.85 -10.79
N ILE A 309 0.62 12.72 -11.26
CA ILE A 309 -0.49 12.72 -12.22
C ILE A 309 -1.75 13.24 -11.53
N THR A 310 -2.37 14.25 -12.12
CA THR A 310 -3.60 14.88 -11.60
C THR A 310 -4.69 14.88 -12.64
N THR A 311 -5.95 14.93 -12.21
CA THR A 311 -7.11 15.09 -13.07
C THR A 311 -8.16 15.98 -12.41
N THR A 312 -8.88 16.74 -13.21
CA THR A 312 -10.07 17.50 -12.79
C THR A 312 -11.36 16.83 -13.25
N LYS A 313 -11.28 15.84 -14.15
CA LYS A 313 -12.44 15.15 -14.71
C LYS A 313 -13.13 14.30 -13.65
N ARG A 314 -14.36 14.66 -13.28
CA ARG A 314 -15.17 13.98 -12.24
C ARG A 314 -15.35 12.48 -12.47
N PRO A 315 -15.73 11.98 -13.67
CA PRO A 315 -15.92 10.55 -13.88
C PRO A 315 -14.60 9.78 -13.73
N VAL A 316 -13.48 10.32 -14.21
CA VAL A 316 -12.15 9.71 -14.05
C VAL A 316 -11.76 9.62 -12.58
N LYS A 317 -11.97 10.72 -11.82
CA LYS A 317 -11.73 10.74 -10.37
C LYS A 317 -12.57 9.69 -9.65
N PHE A 318 -13.86 9.57 -9.99
CA PHE A 318 -14.76 8.61 -9.37
C PHE A 318 -14.28 7.18 -9.61
N VAL A 319 -14.01 6.82 -10.85
CA VAL A 319 -13.56 5.46 -11.23
C VAL A 319 -12.22 5.12 -10.58
N LEU A 320 -11.22 5.98 -10.72
CA LEU A 320 -9.89 5.72 -10.13
C LEU A 320 -9.95 5.57 -8.61
N ARG A 321 -10.77 6.37 -7.94
CA ARG A 321 -10.94 6.28 -6.50
C ARG A 321 -11.59 4.96 -6.10
N GLN A 322 -12.67 4.54 -6.76
CA GLN A 322 -13.33 3.27 -6.49
C GLN A 322 -12.37 2.08 -6.68
N LEU A 323 -11.66 2.06 -7.80
CA LEU A 323 -10.67 1.01 -8.08
C LEU A 323 -9.50 1.06 -7.07
N GLY A 324 -8.98 2.26 -6.79
CA GLY A 324 -7.87 2.44 -5.84
C GLY A 324 -8.22 2.05 -4.40
N ASP A 325 -9.46 2.28 -3.98
CA ASP A 325 -9.93 1.89 -2.64
C ASP A 325 -10.19 0.37 -2.54
N ALA A 326 -10.51 -0.30 -3.65
CA ALA A 326 -10.74 -1.74 -3.71
C ALA A 326 -9.45 -2.59 -3.83
N THR A 327 -8.30 -1.98 -4.12
CA THR A 327 -7.04 -2.71 -4.39
C THR A 327 -6.61 -3.64 -3.26
N PHE A 328 -6.83 -3.26 -2.00
CA PHE A 328 -6.50 -4.08 -0.84
C PHE A 328 -7.32 -5.39 -0.82
N CYS A 329 -8.62 -5.30 -1.03
CA CYS A 329 -9.50 -6.45 -1.10
C CYS A 329 -9.18 -7.31 -2.33
N THR A 330 -8.90 -6.68 -3.49
CA THR A 330 -8.46 -7.34 -4.72
C THR A 330 -7.20 -8.18 -4.50
N TYR A 331 -6.19 -7.61 -3.82
CA TYR A 331 -4.97 -8.31 -3.46
C TYR A 331 -5.24 -9.61 -2.70
N LEU A 332 -6.06 -9.56 -1.67
CA LEU A 332 -6.34 -10.75 -0.86
C LEU A 332 -7.21 -11.79 -1.61
N LEU A 333 -8.18 -11.33 -2.40
CA LEU A 333 -9.06 -12.20 -3.19
C LEU A 333 -8.36 -12.84 -4.39
N SER A 334 -7.27 -12.27 -4.89
CA SER A 334 -6.58 -12.77 -6.08
C SER A 334 -6.17 -14.23 -5.94
N TYR A 335 -5.85 -14.70 -4.73
CA TYR A 335 -5.55 -16.11 -4.47
C TYR A 335 -6.66 -17.06 -4.96
N VAL A 336 -7.92 -16.76 -4.65
CA VAL A 336 -9.05 -17.62 -5.03
C VAL A 336 -9.16 -17.73 -6.55
N PHE A 337 -9.01 -16.60 -7.24
CA PHE A 337 -9.12 -16.54 -8.70
C PHE A 337 -7.88 -17.06 -9.42
N ASP A 338 -6.70 -16.94 -8.81
CA ASP A 338 -5.48 -17.61 -9.29
C ASP A 338 -5.70 -19.15 -9.30
N GLN A 339 -6.14 -19.72 -8.17
CA GLN A 339 -6.40 -21.14 -8.08
C GLN A 339 -7.47 -21.60 -9.09
N ASP A 340 -8.57 -20.85 -9.21
CA ASP A 340 -9.64 -21.19 -10.16
C ASP A 340 -9.15 -21.17 -11.62
N PHE A 341 -8.35 -20.18 -12.00
CA PHE A 341 -7.81 -20.07 -13.35
C PHE A 341 -6.77 -21.14 -13.64
N TYR A 342 -5.74 -21.27 -12.79
CA TYR A 342 -4.61 -22.15 -13.09
C TYR A 342 -5.01 -23.62 -13.03
N LEU A 343 -5.76 -24.06 -12.02
CA LEU A 343 -6.16 -25.45 -11.89
C LEU A 343 -7.19 -25.88 -12.94
N LYS A 344 -8.17 -25.05 -13.25
CA LYS A 344 -9.31 -25.45 -14.08
C LYS A 344 -9.15 -25.12 -15.55
N LYS A 345 -8.33 -24.09 -15.89
CA LYS A 345 -8.24 -23.59 -17.27
C LYS A 345 -6.84 -23.66 -17.86
N PHE A 346 -5.82 -23.33 -17.05
CA PHE A 346 -4.45 -23.16 -17.53
C PHE A 346 -3.69 -24.48 -17.59
N TYR A 347 -3.64 -25.25 -16.48
CA TYR A 347 -2.89 -26.50 -16.43
C TYR A 347 -3.41 -27.59 -17.40
N PRO A 348 -4.73 -27.74 -17.62
CA PRO A 348 -5.21 -28.67 -18.63
C PRO A 348 -4.79 -28.32 -20.05
N LYS A 349 -4.57 -27.02 -20.34
CA LYS A 349 -4.21 -26.53 -21.68
C LYS A 349 -2.70 -26.50 -21.91
N TYR A 350 -1.93 -26.15 -20.88
CA TYR A 350 -0.50 -25.93 -20.97
C TYR A 350 0.24 -26.86 -19.96
N PRO A 351 0.77 -28.01 -20.39
CA PRO A 351 1.57 -28.89 -19.51
C PRO A 351 2.81 -28.16 -19.01
N ASN A 352 3.31 -28.52 -17.80
CA ASN A 352 4.44 -27.84 -17.17
C ASN A 352 5.73 -28.00 -18.00
N ASN A 353 6.01 -29.23 -18.43
CA ASN A 353 7.18 -29.53 -19.22
C ASN A 353 6.76 -30.09 -20.57
N LEU A 354 7.60 -29.87 -21.57
CA LEU A 354 7.50 -30.50 -22.87
C LEU A 354 7.98 -31.98 -22.80
N PRO A 355 7.74 -32.82 -23.83
CA PRO A 355 8.18 -34.20 -23.83
C PRO A 355 9.69 -34.43 -23.69
N ASP A 356 10.50 -33.44 -24.04
CA ASP A 356 11.97 -33.44 -23.86
C ASP A 356 12.41 -33.03 -22.44
N GLY A 357 11.46 -32.74 -21.53
CA GLY A 357 11.72 -32.33 -20.16
C GLY A 357 11.96 -30.83 -19.99
N SER A 358 12.04 -30.04 -21.07
CA SER A 358 12.20 -28.61 -21.00
C SER A 358 10.92 -27.91 -20.47
N TRP A 359 11.08 -26.72 -19.86
CA TRP A 359 9.95 -25.93 -19.44
C TRP A 359 9.16 -25.41 -20.65
N ASN A 360 7.85 -25.48 -20.56
CA ASN A 360 6.98 -25.04 -21.62
C ASN A 360 6.83 -23.50 -21.65
N PHE A 361 7.53 -22.84 -22.57
CA PHE A 361 7.48 -21.39 -22.75
C PHE A 361 6.08 -20.84 -23.08
N GLU A 362 5.18 -21.67 -23.64
CA GLU A 362 3.78 -21.28 -23.85
C GLU A 362 3.09 -20.89 -22.53
N ARG A 363 3.54 -21.45 -21.41
CA ARG A 363 3.05 -21.04 -20.09
C ARG A 363 3.40 -19.60 -19.73
N PHE A 364 4.57 -19.12 -20.16
CA PHE A 364 4.92 -17.71 -19.99
C PHE A 364 4.16 -16.85 -21.00
N ASN A 365 4.15 -17.23 -22.28
CA ASN A 365 3.49 -16.49 -23.34
C ASN A 365 2.01 -16.25 -23.07
N HIS A 366 1.33 -17.21 -22.43
CA HIS A 366 -0.09 -17.14 -22.07
C HIS A 366 -0.36 -16.71 -20.62
N SER A 367 0.65 -16.34 -19.83
CA SER A 367 0.46 -15.85 -18.45
C SER A 367 -0.41 -14.60 -18.36
N TYR A 368 -0.43 -13.76 -19.41
CA TYR A 368 -1.28 -12.57 -19.45
C TYR A 368 -2.78 -12.90 -19.37
N GLU A 369 -3.21 -14.06 -19.86
CA GLU A 369 -4.60 -14.52 -19.74
C GLU A 369 -5.00 -14.64 -18.27
N GLY A 370 -4.10 -15.21 -17.44
CA GLY A 370 -4.30 -15.30 -16.00
C GLY A 370 -4.32 -13.94 -15.32
N ILE A 371 -3.39 -13.06 -15.67
CA ILE A 371 -3.33 -11.70 -15.10
C ILE A 371 -4.65 -10.96 -15.34
N ILE A 372 -5.14 -10.97 -16.56
CA ILE A 372 -6.40 -10.29 -16.93
C ILE A 372 -7.59 -10.94 -16.23
N TYR A 373 -7.69 -12.27 -16.29
CA TYR A 373 -8.79 -13.03 -15.68
C TYR A 373 -8.89 -12.77 -14.18
N VAL A 374 -7.76 -12.93 -13.47
CA VAL A 374 -7.69 -12.78 -12.02
C VAL A 374 -7.95 -11.33 -11.62
N PHE A 375 -7.34 -10.37 -12.30
CA PHE A 375 -7.53 -8.95 -11.99
C PHE A 375 -8.99 -8.53 -12.14
N ILE A 376 -9.63 -8.85 -13.26
CA ILE A 376 -11.03 -8.46 -13.50
C ILE A 376 -11.96 -9.07 -12.45
N ARG A 377 -11.82 -10.38 -12.17
CA ARG A 377 -12.69 -11.07 -11.23
C ARG A 377 -12.45 -10.66 -9.77
N ALA A 378 -11.19 -10.60 -9.36
CA ALA A 378 -10.86 -10.16 -8.01
C ALA A 378 -11.27 -8.71 -7.77
N MET A 379 -11.05 -7.81 -8.74
CA MET A 379 -11.46 -6.41 -8.65
C MET A 379 -12.99 -6.26 -8.61
N PHE A 380 -13.72 -7.00 -9.44
CA PHE A 380 -15.18 -6.99 -9.43
C PHE A 380 -15.74 -7.36 -8.04
N TRP A 381 -15.30 -8.49 -7.48
CA TRP A 381 -15.77 -8.93 -6.16
C TRP A 381 -15.27 -8.04 -5.04
N ALA A 382 -14.07 -7.50 -5.16
CA ALA A 382 -13.54 -6.51 -4.22
C ALA A 382 -14.40 -5.24 -4.19
N LEU A 383 -14.85 -4.75 -5.34
CA LEU A 383 -15.78 -3.62 -5.44
C LEU A 383 -17.13 -3.95 -4.78
N VAL A 384 -17.67 -5.16 -4.99
CA VAL A 384 -18.91 -5.59 -4.32
C VAL A 384 -18.74 -5.57 -2.79
N ILE A 385 -17.71 -6.23 -2.27
CA ILE A 385 -17.44 -6.29 -0.82
C ILE A 385 -17.23 -4.88 -0.26
N GLN A 386 -16.46 -4.04 -0.96
CA GLN A 386 -16.18 -2.67 -0.55
C GLN A 386 -17.45 -1.81 -0.48
N ASN A 387 -18.36 -1.95 -1.44
CA ASN A 387 -19.60 -1.19 -1.47
C ASN A 387 -20.60 -1.69 -0.39
N ILE A 388 -20.67 -3.00 -0.14
CA ILE A 388 -21.43 -3.55 0.98
C ILE A 388 -20.89 -3.00 2.30
N TYR A 389 -19.58 -3.02 2.50
CA TYR A 389 -18.95 -2.43 3.69
C TYR A 389 -19.30 -0.95 3.86
N ASN A 390 -19.17 -0.16 2.80
CA ASN A 390 -19.49 1.26 2.83
C ASN A 390 -20.98 1.52 3.17
N LEU A 391 -21.88 0.69 2.66
CA LEU A 391 -23.31 0.76 2.97
C LEU A 391 -23.57 0.46 4.46
N ILE A 392 -23.00 -0.62 4.98
CA ILE A 392 -23.12 -0.99 6.40
C ILE A 392 -22.58 0.14 7.28
N GLU A 393 -21.40 0.65 6.98
CA GLU A 393 -20.78 1.78 7.71
C GLU A 393 -21.68 3.02 7.71
N PHE A 394 -22.29 3.33 6.57
CA PHE A 394 -23.25 4.43 6.44
C PHE A 394 -24.49 4.22 7.34
N LEU A 395 -25.09 3.02 7.29
CA LEU A 395 -26.27 2.69 8.11
C LEU A 395 -25.96 2.74 9.61
N VAL A 396 -24.79 2.23 10.03
CA VAL A 396 -24.35 2.29 11.44
C VAL A 396 -24.17 3.76 11.88
N LYS A 397 -23.57 4.59 11.06
CA LYS A 397 -23.40 6.03 11.36
C LYS A 397 -24.74 6.75 11.45
N LEU A 398 -25.69 6.40 10.59
CA LEU A 398 -27.06 6.94 10.61
C LEU A 398 -27.81 6.55 11.89
N ALA A 399 -27.74 5.27 12.27
CA ALA A 399 -28.33 4.77 13.51
C ALA A 399 -27.73 5.44 14.76
N ALA A 400 -26.39 5.55 14.80
CA ALA A 400 -25.69 6.23 15.91
C ALA A 400 -26.04 7.71 16.01
N LYS A 401 -26.30 8.38 14.88
CA LYS A 401 -26.75 9.78 14.87
C LYS A 401 -28.16 9.89 15.44
N LYS A 402 -29.11 9.05 15.02
CA LYS A 402 -30.49 9.05 15.54
C LYS A 402 -30.54 8.75 17.05
N LEU A 403 -29.73 7.80 17.51
CA LEU A 403 -29.65 7.51 18.95
C LEU A 403 -29.19 8.73 19.74
N LYS A 404 -28.17 9.46 19.26
CA LYS A 404 -27.72 10.68 19.92
C LYS A 404 -28.75 11.80 19.92
N GLU A 405 -29.50 11.95 18.84
CA GLU A 405 -30.60 12.91 18.75
C GLU A 405 -31.71 12.57 19.76
N ASN A 406 -32.13 11.29 19.86
CA ASN A 406 -33.10 10.83 20.81
C ASN A 406 -32.70 11.05 22.30
N TYR A 407 -31.41 10.73 22.64
CA TYR A 407 -30.88 11.01 23.99
C TYR A 407 -30.85 12.49 24.32
N ALA A 408 -30.51 13.35 23.36
CA ALA A 408 -30.51 14.80 23.59
C ALA A 408 -31.95 15.35 23.80
N ASP A 409 -32.93 14.80 23.08
CA ASP A 409 -34.36 15.15 23.25
C ASP A 409 -34.89 14.65 24.59
N GLU A 410 -34.50 13.45 25.06
CA GLU A 410 -34.85 12.93 26.40
C GLU A 410 -34.23 13.81 27.49
N GLU A 411 -32.94 14.15 27.44
CA GLU A 411 -32.32 15.07 28.42
C GLU A 411 -32.96 16.44 28.42
N ALA A 412 -33.37 16.97 27.26
CA ALA A 412 -34.04 18.23 27.15
C ALA A 412 -35.48 18.17 27.76
N SER A 413 -36.16 17.04 27.64
CA SER A 413 -37.52 16.86 28.24
C SER A 413 -37.46 16.67 29.75
N GLU A 414 -36.40 16.09 30.31
CA GLU A 414 -36.21 15.94 31.76
C GLU A 414 -35.77 17.25 32.43
N GLN A 415 -35.26 18.23 31.70
CA GLN A 415 -34.82 19.56 32.21
C GLN A 415 -35.98 20.61 32.23
N VAL A 416 -37.21 20.25 31.86
CA VAL A 416 -38.33 21.20 32.00
C VAL A 416 -38.71 21.29 33.50
N PRO A 417 -38.54 22.46 34.15
CA PRO A 417 -38.81 22.60 35.58
C PRO A 417 -40.30 22.35 35.87
N GLU A 418 -40.59 21.65 36.98
CA GLU A 418 -41.94 21.45 37.56
C GLU A 418 -42.69 22.77 37.95
N GLU A 419 -42.19 23.92 37.55
CA GLU A 419 -42.73 25.24 37.91
C GLU A 419 -43.99 25.70 37.16
N ILE A 420 -44.62 24.81 36.32
CA ILE A 420 -45.87 25.14 35.61
C ILE A 420 -47.03 24.21 36.03
N GLN A 421 -47.03 23.72 37.27
CA GLN A 421 -48.21 23.07 37.87
C GLN A 421 -48.50 23.68 39.23
N ALA A 422 -48.80 25.00 39.28
CA ALA A 422 -49.45 25.62 40.40
C ALA A 422 -50.45 26.69 39.91
#